data_6248995b613761815f8ef541ae812ac9
#
_entry.id   6248995b613761815f8ef541ae812ac9
#
_cell.length_a   1.000
_cell.length_b   1.000
_cell.length_c   1.000
_cell.angle_alpha   90.00
_cell.angle_beta   90.00
_cell.angle_gamma   90.00
#
_symmetry.space_group_name_H-M   'P 1'
#
loop_
_entity.id
_entity.type
_entity.pdbx_description
1 polymer ?
#
loop_
_entity_poly.entity_id
_entity_poly.type
_entity_poly.pdbx_seq_one_letter_code
_entity_poly.pdbx_strand_id
1 'polypeptide(L)'
;MPSPQVINADCCIVGGGPAGLMLAYLLTRAGLRAVVIEKHADFQRDFRGDTIHPSTLEIMHQLGLLDALLALPHQRAEKLQAEVGGQEITMADFSRLPLRCRFIAFMPQWDFLTFLAAQAAHYPGFTLLQSTGFDDFLYQDGVIAGVKTLQGHEIHAPLVIGADGRRSAVRQKAGLVGKSFGAPRDVVWFRLDKQPDDPELGMGHKGPKQNFIVIDRGEYWQCGFTIQKGEFEALKQAGLDALKNRMAEVAPFSVARMAQLQEWQQLSLLSIRIDRLEKWMKPGVLCIGDAAHAMSPIGGVGVNLAIQDAVASANYLTRPLQNGTLTLRDLENVQRRRQFPTVATQFLQIKMSSGKRPRTTPSKVPQLISRYPFLRHLFGRLIGMGFRPERPRLAGEKT
;
A
#
# COMPACT_ATOMS: atom_id res chain seq x y z
N MET A 1 31.95 2.23 -2.69
CA MET A 1 30.94 1.21 -2.42
C MET A 1 31.51 0.29 -1.36
N PRO A 2 30.76 -0.16 -0.35
CA PRO A 2 31.24 -1.15 0.60
C PRO A 2 31.59 -2.45 -0.14
N SER A 3 32.61 -3.16 0.34
CA SER A 3 33.04 -4.43 -0.22
C SER A 3 31.91 -5.47 -0.16
N PRO A 4 31.83 -6.41 -1.13
CA PRO A 4 30.90 -7.52 -1.08
C PRO A 4 30.97 -8.25 0.27
N GLN A 5 29.82 -8.56 0.84
CA GLN A 5 29.72 -9.22 2.15
C GLN A 5 28.86 -10.47 2.05
N VAL A 6 29.21 -11.48 2.81
CA VAL A 6 28.37 -12.66 3.05
C VAL A 6 27.64 -12.47 4.38
N ILE A 7 26.32 -12.49 4.34
CA ILE A 7 25.45 -12.25 5.49
C ILE A 7 24.56 -13.47 5.71
N ASN A 8 24.49 -13.97 6.95
CA ASN A 8 23.60 -15.07 7.31
C ASN A 8 22.40 -14.53 8.11
N ALA A 9 21.21 -14.88 7.69
CA ALA A 9 19.94 -14.47 8.30
C ALA A 9 18.96 -15.65 8.39
N ASP A 10 17.92 -15.50 9.21
CA ASP A 10 16.81 -16.45 9.26
C ASP A 10 15.76 -16.13 8.19
N CYS A 11 15.73 -14.87 7.75
CA CYS A 11 14.86 -14.40 6.66
C CYS A 11 15.51 -13.24 5.91
N CYS A 12 15.54 -13.30 4.58
CA CYS A 12 15.90 -12.18 3.71
C CYS A 12 14.62 -11.58 3.10
N ILE A 13 14.43 -10.27 3.24
CA ILE A 13 13.25 -9.55 2.77
C ILE A 13 13.68 -8.59 1.67
N VAL A 14 13.17 -8.79 0.47
CA VAL A 14 13.45 -7.94 -0.69
C VAL A 14 12.35 -6.88 -0.80
N GLY A 15 12.69 -5.63 -0.49
CA GLY A 15 11.81 -4.46 -0.51
C GLY A 15 11.49 -3.91 0.88
N GLY A 16 11.94 -2.66 1.13
CA GLY A 16 11.70 -1.88 2.36
C GLY A 16 10.34 -1.14 2.36
N GLY A 17 9.34 -1.70 1.70
CA GLY A 17 7.97 -1.18 1.73
C GLY A 17 7.18 -1.60 2.99
N PRO A 18 5.87 -1.23 3.07
CA PRO A 18 5.05 -1.50 4.26
C PRO A 18 5.02 -2.97 4.68
N ALA A 19 4.90 -3.90 3.71
CA ALA A 19 4.91 -5.33 4.00
C ALA A 19 6.28 -5.80 4.53
N GLY A 20 7.37 -5.38 3.87
CA GLY A 20 8.72 -5.82 4.21
C GLY A 20 9.15 -5.32 5.58
N LEU A 21 9.02 -4.02 5.86
CA LEU A 21 9.43 -3.45 7.16
C LEU A 21 8.57 -3.96 8.32
N MET A 22 7.24 -4.09 8.10
CA MET A 22 6.37 -4.65 9.14
C MET A 22 6.75 -6.10 9.45
N LEU A 23 7.02 -6.92 8.43
CA LEU A 23 7.44 -8.31 8.64
C LEU A 23 8.80 -8.37 9.33
N ALA A 24 9.77 -7.56 8.90
CA ALA A 24 11.07 -7.46 9.54
C ALA A 24 10.95 -7.12 11.03
N TYR A 25 10.16 -6.08 11.35
CA TYR A 25 9.89 -5.70 12.74
C TYR A 25 9.33 -6.88 13.56
N LEU A 26 8.34 -7.59 13.02
CA LEU A 26 7.69 -8.69 13.73
C LEU A 26 8.64 -9.89 13.93
N LEU A 27 9.43 -10.25 12.93
CA LEU A 27 10.40 -11.36 13.01
C LEU A 27 11.53 -11.02 13.98
N THR A 28 12.08 -9.81 13.92
CA THR A 28 13.18 -9.41 14.81
C THR A 28 12.73 -9.21 16.25
N ARG A 29 11.51 -8.72 16.46
CA ARG A 29 10.88 -8.70 17.79
C ARG A 29 10.72 -10.10 18.38
N ALA A 30 10.56 -11.11 17.54
CA ALA A 30 10.51 -12.53 17.95
C ALA A 30 11.89 -13.20 18.09
N GLY A 31 12.98 -12.42 17.98
CA GLY A 31 14.36 -12.91 18.15
C GLY A 31 15.01 -13.50 16.90
N LEU A 32 14.38 -13.39 15.73
CA LEU A 32 14.93 -13.83 14.45
C LEU A 32 15.83 -12.76 13.83
N ARG A 33 16.79 -13.19 13.01
CA ARG A 33 17.62 -12.30 12.19
C ARG A 33 16.93 -12.07 10.85
N ALA A 34 16.52 -10.82 10.59
CA ALA A 34 15.91 -10.43 9.34
C ALA A 34 16.74 -9.35 8.63
N VAL A 35 17.14 -9.62 7.40
CA VAL A 35 17.84 -8.67 6.54
C VAL A 35 16.86 -8.14 5.50
N VAL A 36 16.65 -6.82 5.48
CA VAL A 36 15.86 -6.12 4.47
C VAL A 36 16.81 -5.48 3.47
N ILE A 37 16.62 -5.75 2.19
CA ILE A 37 17.29 -5.01 1.12
C ILE A 37 16.30 -4.07 0.44
N GLU A 38 16.70 -2.81 0.27
CA GLU A 38 15.93 -1.79 -0.43
C GLU A 38 16.80 -1.12 -1.51
N LYS A 39 16.34 -1.15 -2.75
CA LYS A 39 17.10 -0.64 -3.89
C LYS A 39 17.32 0.87 -3.89
N HIS A 40 16.54 1.59 -3.13
CA HIS A 40 16.65 3.04 -3.00
C HIS A 40 17.43 3.43 -1.75
N ALA A 41 17.97 4.66 -1.76
CA ALA A 41 18.77 5.20 -0.66
C ALA A 41 17.94 5.64 0.55
N ASP A 42 16.64 5.89 0.33
CA ASP A 42 15.72 6.38 1.35
C ASP A 42 14.30 5.84 1.12
N PHE A 43 13.33 6.26 1.91
CA PHE A 43 11.92 5.91 1.76
C PHE A 43 11.11 7.00 1.04
N GLN A 44 11.73 8.10 0.63
CA GLN A 44 11.05 9.17 -0.08
C GLN A 44 10.64 8.66 -1.46
N ARG A 45 9.34 8.52 -1.65
CA ARG A 45 8.71 8.09 -2.90
C ARG A 45 7.60 9.07 -3.24
N ASP A 46 7.35 9.16 -4.54
CA ASP A 46 6.18 9.91 -5.02
C ASP A 46 4.91 9.41 -4.36
N PHE A 47 4.04 10.32 -4.07
CA PHE A 47 2.69 10.26 -3.54
C PHE A 47 2.00 8.89 -3.62
N ARG A 48 2.28 7.97 -2.68
CA ARG A 48 1.69 6.63 -2.63
C ARG A 48 1.46 6.20 -1.19
N GLY A 49 0.32 5.54 -0.96
CA GLY A 49 0.10 4.80 0.28
C GLY A 49 -0.03 5.63 1.54
N ASP A 50 -0.55 6.83 1.43
CA ASP A 50 -0.62 7.84 2.50
C ASP A 50 -1.76 7.63 3.49
N THR A 51 -2.40 6.47 3.49
CA THR A 51 -3.57 6.18 4.33
C THR A 51 -3.29 5.00 5.26
N ILE A 52 -3.25 5.26 6.55
CA ILE A 52 -3.16 4.24 7.60
C ILE A 52 -4.56 4.02 8.18
N HIS A 53 -5.13 2.88 7.89
CA HIS A 53 -6.51 2.56 8.23
C HIS A 53 -6.66 2.09 9.68
N PRO A 54 -7.88 2.14 10.23
CA PRO A 54 -8.18 1.66 11.58
C PRO A 54 -7.64 0.27 11.89
N SER A 55 -7.65 -0.67 10.93
CA SER A 55 -7.09 -2.03 11.12
C SER A 55 -5.58 -2.03 11.34
N THR A 56 -4.85 -1.15 10.64
CA THR A 56 -3.39 -1.00 10.85
C THR A 56 -3.09 -0.27 12.15
N LEU A 57 -3.86 0.77 12.49
CA LEU A 57 -3.74 1.47 13.78
C LEU A 57 -4.01 0.51 14.96
N GLU A 58 -4.94 -0.43 14.79
CA GLU A 58 -5.20 -1.47 15.80
C GLU A 58 -4.00 -2.43 15.94
N ILE A 59 -3.35 -2.82 14.84
CA ILE A 59 -2.10 -3.59 14.88
C ILE A 59 -1.02 -2.80 15.61
N MET A 60 -0.85 -1.50 15.32
CA MET A 60 0.10 -0.64 16.05
C MET A 60 -0.21 -0.58 17.56
N HIS A 61 -1.51 -0.52 17.92
CA HIS A 61 -1.91 -0.56 19.32
C HIS A 61 -1.51 -1.87 20.00
N GLN A 62 -1.81 -3.01 19.38
CA GLN A 62 -1.46 -4.34 19.90
C GLN A 62 0.06 -4.54 20.01
N LEU A 63 0.84 -3.87 19.19
CA LEU A 63 2.31 -3.88 19.22
C LEU A 63 2.91 -2.88 20.23
N GLY A 64 2.09 -2.01 20.85
CA GLY A 64 2.54 -0.95 21.75
C GLY A 64 3.16 0.26 21.03
N LEU A 65 2.93 0.40 19.72
CA LEU A 65 3.53 1.43 18.85
C LEU A 65 2.57 2.59 18.52
N LEU A 66 1.29 2.50 18.91
CA LEU A 66 0.27 3.42 18.44
C LEU A 66 0.53 4.87 18.85
N ASP A 67 0.86 5.09 20.11
CA ASP A 67 1.01 6.46 20.66
C ASP A 67 2.22 7.15 20.03
N ALA A 68 3.34 6.42 19.85
CA ALA A 68 4.53 6.92 19.16
C ALA A 68 4.27 7.20 17.67
N LEU A 69 3.48 6.36 16.98
CA LEU A 69 3.10 6.59 15.59
C LEU A 69 2.21 7.83 15.47
N LEU A 70 1.22 7.99 16.35
CA LEU A 70 0.30 9.12 16.31
C LEU A 70 0.90 10.44 16.83
N ALA A 71 2.11 10.41 17.40
CA ALA A 71 2.90 11.62 17.68
C ALA A 71 3.53 12.22 16.40
N LEU A 72 3.64 11.45 15.32
CA LEU A 72 4.08 11.97 14.02
C LEU A 72 2.99 12.85 13.38
N PRO A 73 3.37 13.83 12.55
CA PRO A 73 2.41 14.67 11.84
C PRO A 73 1.44 13.82 11.01
N HIS A 74 0.16 13.97 11.27
CA HIS A 74 -0.89 13.28 10.53
C HIS A 74 -2.22 14.03 10.60
N GLN A 75 -3.10 13.76 9.66
CA GLN A 75 -4.48 14.23 9.70
C GLN A 75 -5.42 13.05 9.92
N ARG A 76 -6.58 13.31 10.55
CA ARG A 76 -7.57 12.28 10.88
C ARG A 76 -8.82 12.46 10.05
N ALA A 77 -9.28 11.40 9.40
CA ALA A 77 -10.58 11.37 8.76
C ALA A 77 -11.47 10.31 9.42
N GLU A 78 -12.45 10.76 10.18
CA GLU A 78 -13.48 9.90 10.79
C GLU A 78 -14.54 9.47 9.79
N LYS A 79 -14.63 10.20 8.66
CA LYS A 79 -15.54 9.94 7.56
C LYS A 79 -14.82 10.15 6.24
N LEU A 80 -15.23 9.39 5.23
CA LEU A 80 -14.85 9.67 3.84
C LEU A 80 -16.03 10.34 3.14
N GLN A 81 -15.81 11.56 2.67
CA GLN A 81 -16.79 12.38 1.99
C GLN A 81 -16.40 12.56 0.53
N ALA A 82 -17.39 12.65 -0.33
CA ALA A 82 -17.20 12.96 -1.73
C ALA A 82 -18.30 13.90 -2.22
N GLU A 83 -17.92 14.87 -3.03
CA GLU A 83 -18.87 15.72 -3.73
C GLU A 83 -19.38 15.00 -4.98
N VAL A 84 -20.68 14.88 -5.10
CA VAL A 84 -21.36 14.27 -6.24
C VAL A 84 -22.51 15.16 -6.68
N GLY A 85 -22.35 15.81 -7.84
CA GLY A 85 -23.38 16.72 -8.38
C GLY A 85 -23.68 17.93 -7.50
N GLY A 86 -22.65 18.53 -6.89
CA GLY A 86 -22.77 19.70 -6.01
C GLY A 86 -23.27 19.38 -4.59
N GLN A 87 -23.42 18.09 -4.25
CA GLN A 87 -23.82 17.67 -2.91
C GLN A 87 -22.70 16.85 -2.25
N GLU A 88 -22.37 17.19 -1.02
CA GLU A 88 -21.45 16.43 -0.20
C GLU A 88 -22.14 15.19 0.38
N ILE A 89 -21.57 14.01 0.10
CA ILE A 89 -22.11 12.72 0.54
C ILE A 89 -21.07 11.98 1.36
N THR A 90 -21.42 11.59 2.59
CA THR A 90 -20.61 10.69 3.41
C THR A 90 -20.68 9.27 2.85
N MET A 91 -19.58 8.82 2.23
CA MET A 91 -19.46 7.49 1.62
C MET A 91 -19.12 6.40 2.63
N ALA A 92 -18.31 6.71 3.65
CA ALA A 92 -17.94 5.81 4.72
C ALA A 92 -17.84 6.57 6.05
N ASP A 93 -18.25 5.93 7.13
CA ASP A 93 -18.23 6.47 8.49
C ASP A 93 -17.62 5.43 9.44
N PHE A 94 -16.51 5.80 10.09
CA PHE A 94 -15.73 4.90 10.96
C PHE A 94 -16.14 4.99 12.43
N SER A 95 -17.02 5.91 12.82
CA SER A 95 -17.36 6.20 14.22
C SER A 95 -17.89 5.00 15.02
N ARG A 96 -18.48 3.99 14.32
CA ARG A 96 -19.02 2.78 14.95
C ARG A 96 -18.12 1.55 14.83
N LEU A 97 -16.84 1.73 14.46
CA LEU A 97 -15.90 0.60 14.45
C LEU A 97 -15.61 0.12 15.87
N PRO A 98 -15.56 -1.21 16.11
CA PRO A 98 -15.19 -1.77 17.41
C PRO A 98 -13.66 -1.79 17.58
N LEU A 99 -13.00 -0.65 17.35
CA LEU A 99 -11.56 -0.45 17.38
C LEU A 99 -11.22 0.79 18.21
N ARG A 100 -9.98 0.86 18.70
CA ARG A 100 -9.48 2.00 19.46
C ARG A 100 -9.46 3.27 18.60
N CYS A 101 -8.93 3.19 17.37
CA CYS A 101 -8.91 4.30 16.43
C CYS A 101 -10.02 4.15 15.40
N ARG A 102 -10.93 5.13 15.36
CA ARG A 102 -12.12 5.13 14.49
C ARG A 102 -11.97 6.15 13.35
N PHE A 103 -10.75 6.27 12.83
CA PHE A 103 -10.38 7.22 11.78
C PHE A 103 -9.28 6.64 10.89
N ILE A 104 -9.16 7.15 9.68
CA ILE A 104 -7.98 6.95 8.84
C ILE A 104 -6.98 8.04 9.20
N ALA A 105 -5.73 7.66 9.49
CA ALA A 105 -4.64 8.61 9.60
C ALA A 105 -4.02 8.85 8.22
N PHE A 106 -4.03 10.10 7.79
CA PHE A 106 -3.33 10.55 6.59
C PHE A 106 -1.94 11.02 6.99
N MET A 107 -0.93 10.25 6.63
CA MET A 107 0.47 10.62 6.81
C MET A 107 1.28 10.21 5.59
N PRO A 108 2.37 10.91 5.26
CA PRO A 108 3.25 10.48 4.20
C PRO A 108 3.77 9.06 4.44
N GLN A 109 3.78 8.22 3.41
CA GLN A 109 4.23 6.84 3.55
C GLN A 109 5.67 6.74 4.04
N TRP A 110 6.54 7.67 3.64
CA TRP A 110 7.94 7.68 4.10
C TRP A 110 8.07 7.89 5.61
N ASP A 111 7.20 8.68 6.26
CA ASP A 111 7.20 8.84 7.71
C ASP A 111 6.82 7.53 8.40
N PHE A 112 5.80 6.85 7.89
CA PHE A 112 5.41 5.52 8.39
C PHE A 112 6.51 4.47 8.22
N LEU A 113 7.19 4.46 7.06
CA LEU A 113 8.28 3.52 6.80
C LEU A 113 9.51 3.82 7.64
N THR A 114 9.89 5.09 7.76
CA THR A 114 10.99 5.53 8.64
C THR A 114 10.70 5.16 10.09
N PHE A 115 9.47 5.36 10.54
CA PHE A 115 9.03 4.94 11.87
C PHE A 115 9.19 3.43 12.07
N LEU A 116 8.68 2.60 11.14
CA LEU A 116 8.81 1.14 11.24
C LEU A 116 10.27 0.69 11.26
N ALA A 117 11.11 1.26 10.39
CA ALA A 117 12.53 0.93 10.34
C ALA A 117 13.24 1.31 11.64
N ALA A 118 12.93 2.49 12.21
CA ALA A 118 13.47 2.92 13.50
C ALA A 118 13.04 1.99 14.64
N GLN A 119 11.77 1.56 14.66
CA GLN A 119 11.29 0.59 15.66
C GLN A 119 11.95 -0.78 15.51
N ALA A 120 12.16 -1.25 14.28
CA ALA A 120 12.86 -2.51 14.02
C ALA A 120 14.34 -2.45 14.44
N ALA A 121 14.99 -1.32 14.29
CA ALA A 121 16.40 -1.10 14.66
C ALA A 121 16.69 -1.26 16.17
N HIS A 122 15.67 -1.23 17.02
CA HIS A 122 15.84 -1.55 18.44
C HIS A 122 16.15 -3.05 18.69
N TYR A 123 15.95 -3.91 17.70
CA TYR A 123 16.22 -5.33 17.82
C TYR A 123 17.53 -5.71 17.13
N PRO A 124 18.48 -6.39 17.82
CA PRO A 124 19.81 -6.68 17.28
C PRO A 124 19.79 -7.60 16.04
N GLY A 125 18.69 -8.32 15.83
CA GLY A 125 18.50 -9.15 14.63
C GLY A 125 18.10 -8.39 13.37
N PHE A 126 17.85 -7.08 13.44
CA PHE A 126 17.44 -6.29 12.29
C PHE A 126 18.62 -5.72 11.51
N THR A 127 18.61 -5.92 10.19
CA THR A 127 19.56 -5.28 9.28
C THR A 127 18.82 -4.71 8.10
N LEU A 128 19.05 -3.43 7.80
CA LEU A 128 18.50 -2.74 6.62
C LEU A 128 19.65 -2.29 5.72
N LEU A 129 19.66 -2.81 4.49
CA LEU A 129 20.61 -2.45 3.44
C LEU A 129 19.86 -1.60 2.39
N GLN A 130 19.98 -0.29 2.50
CA GLN A 130 19.50 0.65 1.49
C GLN A 130 20.46 0.73 0.30
N SER A 131 20.03 1.30 -0.82
CA SER A 131 20.77 1.31 -2.09
C SER A 131 21.21 -0.08 -2.55
N THR A 132 20.49 -1.13 -2.11
CA THR A 132 20.82 -2.54 -2.34
C THR A 132 19.70 -3.22 -3.09
N GLY A 133 19.94 -3.53 -4.37
CA GLY A 133 18.98 -4.15 -5.26
C GLY A 133 19.11 -5.67 -5.30
N PHE A 134 17.98 -6.37 -5.41
CA PHE A 134 17.95 -7.80 -5.70
C PHE A 134 18.45 -8.06 -7.14
N ASP A 135 19.36 -9.02 -7.28
CA ASP A 135 19.87 -9.50 -8.57
C ASP A 135 19.34 -10.89 -8.91
N ASP A 136 19.68 -11.88 -8.08
CA ASP A 136 19.27 -13.27 -8.31
C ASP A 136 19.15 -14.05 -6.98
N PHE A 137 18.69 -15.29 -7.06
CA PHE A 137 18.63 -16.21 -5.94
C PHE A 137 19.94 -16.97 -5.76
N LEU A 138 20.25 -17.30 -4.51
CA LEU A 138 21.18 -18.35 -4.14
C LEU A 138 20.40 -19.67 -3.99
N TYR A 139 20.99 -20.77 -4.44
CA TYR A 139 20.37 -22.08 -4.38
C TYR A 139 21.24 -23.05 -3.58
N GLN A 140 20.57 -23.88 -2.81
CA GLN A 140 21.16 -25.03 -2.15
C GLN A 140 20.28 -26.26 -2.43
N ASP A 141 20.84 -27.30 -3.03
CA ASP A 141 20.12 -28.53 -3.41
C ASP A 141 18.85 -28.27 -4.26
N GLY A 142 18.91 -27.25 -5.13
CA GLY A 142 17.79 -26.84 -5.99
C GLY A 142 16.69 -26.02 -5.32
N VAL A 143 16.84 -25.74 -4.02
CA VAL A 143 15.92 -24.89 -3.24
C VAL A 143 16.50 -23.48 -3.08
N ILE A 144 15.67 -22.46 -3.11
CA ILE A 144 16.09 -21.08 -2.84
C ILE A 144 16.55 -20.99 -1.39
N ALA A 145 17.80 -20.57 -1.20
CA ALA A 145 18.49 -20.50 0.10
C ALA A 145 19.11 -19.12 0.36
N GLY A 146 18.67 -18.08 -0.38
CA GLY A 146 19.16 -16.73 -0.19
C GLY A 146 19.07 -15.88 -1.46
N VAL A 147 19.73 -14.73 -1.44
CA VAL A 147 19.76 -13.79 -2.56
C VAL A 147 21.18 -13.27 -2.82
N LYS A 148 21.43 -12.97 -4.08
CA LYS A 148 22.50 -12.11 -4.56
C LYS A 148 21.97 -10.72 -4.80
N THR A 149 22.78 -9.71 -4.48
CA THR A 149 22.44 -8.31 -4.69
C THR A 149 23.23 -7.71 -5.84
N LEU A 150 22.69 -6.66 -6.48
CA LEU A 150 23.39 -5.89 -7.52
C LEU A 150 24.72 -5.28 -7.02
N GLN A 151 24.88 -5.13 -5.70
CA GLN A 151 26.10 -4.64 -5.04
C GLN A 151 27.10 -5.75 -4.72
N GLY A 152 26.77 -7.00 -5.08
CA GLY A 152 27.62 -8.17 -4.87
C GLY A 152 27.52 -8.82 -3.50
N HIS A 153 26.63 -8.38 -2.60
CA HIS A 153 26.38 -9.06 -1.33
C HIS A 153 25.68 -10.40 -1.58
N GLU A 154 26.03 -11.41 -0.79
CA GLU A 154 25.34 -12.69 -0.72
C GLU A 154 24.64 -12.80 0.64
N ILE A 155 23.33 -12.97 0.65
CA ILE A 155 22.52 -13.08 1.87
C ILE A 155 21.95 -14.48 1.88
N HIS A 156 22.49 -15.33 2.77
CA HIS A 156 22.04 -16.70 2.97
C HIS A 156 20.90 -16.72 3.98
N ALA A 157 19.76 -17.25 3.58
CA ALA A 157 18.58 -17.38 4.42
C ALA A 157 17.68 -18.52 3.96
N PRO A 158 17.13 -19.36 4.86
CA PRO A 158 16.20 -20.43 4.51
C PRO A 158 14.89 -19.92 3.92
N LEU A 159 14.60 -18.62 4.06
CA LEU A 159 13.41 -17.96 3.51
C LEU A 159 13.75 -16.63 2.89
N VAL A 160 13.30 -16.42 1.65
CA VAL A 160 13.30 -15.15 0.95
C VAL A 160 11.86 -14.65 0.85
N ILE A 161 11.62 -13.41 1.28
CA ILE A 161 10.33 -12.72 1.12
C ILE A 161 10.42 -11.70 0.00
N GLY A 162 9.60 -11.85 -1.03
CA GLY A 162 9.40 -10.83 -2.06
C GLY A 162 8.35 -9.80 -1.59
N ALA A 163 8.79 -8.60 -1.22
CA ALA A 163 7.97 -7.45 -0.85
C ALA A 163 8.30 -6.22 -1.72
N ASP A 164 8.86 -6.44 -2.90
CA ASP A 164 9.43 -5.47 -3.84
C ASP A 164 8.40 -4.82 -4.79
N GLY A 165 7.13 -4.96 -4.45
CA GLY A 165 6.04 -4.21 -5.03
C GLY A 165 5.55 -4.75 -6.38
N ARG A 166 4.71 -3.97 -7.08
CA ARG A 166 3.95 -4.37 -8.28
C ARG A 166 4.79 -4.76 -9.50
N ARG A 167 6.07 -4.42 -9.53
CA ARG A 167 7.05 -4.82 -10.54
C ARG A 167 8.08 -5.76 -9.95
N SER A 168 7.66 -6.67 -9.07
CA SER A 168 8.51 -7.57 -8.34
C SER A 168 9.47 -8.35 -9.23
N ALA A 169 10.78 -8.14 -9.02
CA ALA A 169 11.85 -8.92 -9.63
C ALA A 169 11.92 -10.32 -8.99
N VAL A 170 11.65 -10.40 -7.69
CA VAL A 170 11.59 -11.67 -6.94
C VAL A 170 10.57 -12.62 -7.56
N ARG A 171 9.31 -12.15 -7.77
CA ARG A 171 8.27 -13.01 -8.37
C ARG A 171 8.63 -13.44 -9.79
N GLN A 172 9.25 -12.53 -10.55
CA GLN A 172 9.64 -12.80 -11.93
C GLN A 172 10.77 -13.85 -12.00
N LYS A 173 11.83 -13.68 -11.23
CA LYS A 173 12.96 -14.61 -11.16
C LYS A 173 12.53 -15.97 -10.58
N ALA A 174 11.61 -15.98 -9.60
CA ALA A 174 11.02 -17.21 -9.08
C ALA A 174 10.09 -17.91 -10.08
N GLY A 175 9.78 -17.29 -11.22
CA GLY A 175 8.83 -17.84 -12.19
C GLY A 175 7.43 -18.04 -11.61
N LEU A 176 6.98 -17.13 -10.74
CA LEU A 176 5.63 -17.14 -10.16
C LEU A 176 4.66 -16.46 -11.14
N VAL A 177 3.65 -17.21 -11.57
CA VAL A 177 2.66 -16.76 -12.56
C VAL A 177 1.51 -16.02 -11.87
N GLY A 178 1.13 -14.88 -12.43
CA GLY A 178 0.04 -14.07 -11.95
C GLY A 178 -1.01 -13.78 -13.02
N LYS A 179 -2.27 -13.65 -12.60
CA LYS A 179 -3.39 -13.24 -13.44
C LYS A 179 -3.58 -11.74 -13.36
N SER A 180 -3.60 -11.07 -14.52
CA SER A 180 -3.93 -9.65 -14.62
C SER A 180 -5.44 -9.47 -14.83
N PHE A 181 -6.04 -8.51 -14.11
CA PHE A 181 -7.46 -8.16 -14.24
C PHE A 181 -7.66 -6.85 -14.99
N GLY A 182 -6.56 -6.19 -15.40
CA GLY A 182 -6.59 -4.89 -16.02
C GLY A 182 -6.95 -3.76 -15.04
N ALA A 183 -6.84 -2.54 -15.54
CA ALA A 183 -7.35 -1.35 -14.86
C ALA A 183 -7.75 -0.33 -15.93
N PRO A 184 -8.95 0.27 -15.87
CA PRO A 184 -9.43 1.16 -16.93
C PRO A 184 -8.81 2.56 -16.87
N ARG A 185 -8.12 2.89 -15.78
CA ARG A 185 -7.63 4.23 -15.49
C ARG A 185 -6.23 4.24 -14.90
N ASP A 186 -5.58 5.38 -15.04
CA ASP A 186 -4.36 5.79 -14.33
C ASP A 186 -4.63 7.04 -13.51
N VAL A 187 -3.73 7.42 -12.62
CA VAL A 187 -3.82 8.65 -11.82
C VAL A 187 -2.56 9.47 -12.01
N VAL A 188 -2.73 10.73 -12.35
CA VAL A 188 -1.66 11.72 -12.34
C VAL A 188 -1.69 12.42 -10.98
N TRP A 189 -0.62 12.29 -10.21
CA TRP A 189 -0.43 12.91 -8.91
C TRP A 189 0.42 14.16 -9.03
N PHE A 190 0.09 15.18 -8.24
CA PHE A 190 0.82 16.44 -8.16
C PHE A 190 0.51 17.16 -6.84
N ARG A 191 1.26 18.21 -6.58
CA ARG A 191 1.11 19.08 -5.41
C ARG A 191 0.66 20.47 -5.86
N LEU A 192 -0.23 21.09 -5.07
CA LEU A 192 -0.56 22.52 -5.12
C LEU A 192 -0.32 23.10 -3.73
N ASP A 193 0.40 24.22 -3.65
CA ASP A 193 0.61 24.90 -2.39
C ASP A 193 -0.70 25.46 -1.85
N LYS A 194 -0.92 25.30 -0.56
CA LYS A 194 -2.15 25.75 0.10
C LYS A 194 -2.13 27.27 0.24
N GLN A 195 -3.31 27.89 0.11
CA GLN A 195 -3.47 29.32 0.31
C GLN A 195 -4.38 29.59 1.50
N PRO A 196 -4.25 30.74 2.18
CA PRO A 196 -5.05 31.05 3.37
C PRO A 196 -6.56 31.10 3.13
N ASP A 197 -6.96 31.37 1.90
CA ASP A 197 -8.37 31.45 1.44
C ASP A 197 -8.91 30.15 0.82
N ASP A 198 -8.11 29.08 0.83
CA ASP A 198 -8.58 27.78 0.34
C ASP A 198 -9.71 27.26 1.24
N PRO A 199 -10.82 26.78 0.65
CA PRO A 199 -11.92 26.23 1.42
C PRO A 199 -11.53 24.88 2.06
N GLU A 200 -12.28 24.49 3.09
CA GLU A 200 -12.25 23.09 3.55
C GLU A 200 -12.81 22.20 2.44
N LEU A 201 -11.96 21.32 1.91
CA LEU A 201 -12.31 20.46 0.79
C LEU A 201 -12.52 19.02 1.24
N GLY A 202 -13.60 18.41 0.77
CA GLY A 202 -13.78 16.96 0.82
C GLY A 202 -12.74 16.23 -0.06
N MET A 203 -12.44 14.98 0.28
CA MET A 203 -11.36 14.20 -0.35
C MET A 203 -11.53 13.91 -1.84
N GLY A 204 -12.69 14.11 -2.42
CA GLY A 204 -12.93 13.74 -3.82
C GLY A 204 -13.99 14.53 -4.51
N HIS A 205 -13.66 14.99 -5.71
CA HIS A 205 -14.58 15.66 -6.62
C HIS A 205 -14.83 14.78 -7.83
N LYS A 206 -16.08 14.46 -8.09
CA LYS A 206 -16.46 13.53 -9.14
C LYS A 206 -17.08 14.27 -10.33
N GLY A 207 -16.30 14.40 -11.39
CA GLY A 207 -16.79 14.89 -12.67
C GLY A 207 -17.42 13.79 -13.55
N PRO A 208 -18.01 14.17 -14.68
CA PRO A 208 -18.71 13.25 -15.61
C PRO A 208 -17.80 12.15 -16.16
N LYS A 209 -16.56 12.47 -16.48
CA LYS A 209 -15.60 11.55 -17.11
C LYS A 209 -14.38 11.24 -16.24
N GLN A 210 -14.05 12.11 -15.30
CA GLN A 210 -12.82 12.07 -14.51
C GLN A 210 -13.13 12.36 -13.04
N ASN A 211 -12.22 11.92 -12.16
CA ASN A 211 -12.31 12.29 -10.76
C ASN A 211 -11.07 13.10 -10.40
N PHE A 212 -11.26 14.06 -9.52
CA PHE A 212 -10.20 14.81 -8.89
C PHE A 212 -10.16 14.44 -7.41
N ILE A 213 -8.98 14.10 -6.91
CA ILE A 213 -8.74 13.70 -5.53
C ILE A 213 -7.96 14.84 -4.88
N VAL A 214 -8.36 15.24 -3.69
CA VAL A 214 -7.68 16.26 -2.89
C VAL A 214 -7.42 15.68 -1.51
N ILE A 215 -6.17 15.72 -1.06
CA ILE A 215 -5.77 15.31 0.28
C ILE A 215 -5.06 16.51 0.91
N ASP A 216 -5.58 16.97 2.02
CA ASP A 216 -4.95 18.03 2.81
C ASP A 216 -3.66 17.50 3.48
N ARG A 217 -2.56 18.24 3.35
CA ARG A 217 -1.26 17.93 3.96
C ARG A 217 -0.77 19.03 4.92
N GLY A 218 -1.69 19.88 5.33
CA GLY A 218 -1.40 21.04 6.17
C GLY A 218 -0.92 22.25 5.33
N GLU A 219 0.27 22.18 4.78
CA GLU A 219 0.87 23.25 3.99
C GLU A 219 0.58 23.17 2.48
N TYR A 220 0.15 22.01 1.99
CA TYR A 220 -0.13 21.79 0.58
C TYR A 220 -1.28 20.82 0.35
N TRP A 221 -1.86 20.90 -0.84
CA TRP A 221 -2.81 19.93 -1.35
C TRP A 221 -2.10 18.87 -2.16
N GLN A 222 -2.22 17.61 -1.77
CA GLN A 222 -1.86 16.49 -2.63
C GLN A 222 -3.04 16.17 -3.55
N CYS A 223 -2.84 16.40 -4.85
CA CYS A 223 -3.88 16.27 -5.86
C CYS A 223 -3.68 15.04 -6.73
N GLY A 224 -4.78 14.36 -7.06
CA GLY A 224 -4.79 13.23 -7.98
C GLY A 224 -5.85 13.41 -9.06
N PHE A 225 -5.45 13.32 -10.32
CA PHE A 225 -6.36 13.42 -11.46
C PHE A 225 -6.43 12.09 -12.20
N THR A 226 -7.65 11.54 -12.37
CA THR A 226 -7.81 10.26 -13.07
C THR A 226 -7.87 10.44 -14.56
N ILE A 227 -7.07 9.68 -15.31
CA ILE A 227 -7.03 9.64 -16.78
C ILE A 227 -7.37 8.23 -17.28
N GLN A 228 -7.63 8.08 -18.57
CA GLN A 228 -7.79 6.75 -19.16
C GLN A 228 -6.46 6.00 -19.16
N LYS A 229 -6.54 4.69 -19.12
CA LYS A 229 -5.35 3.83 -19.15
C LYS A 229 -4.54 4.07 -20.42
N GLY A 230 -3.25 4.43 -20.24
CA GLY A 230 -2.32 4.68 -21.36
C GLY A 230 -2.45 6.06 -22.00
N GLU A 231 -3.33 6.93 -21.53
CA GLU A 231 -3.59 8.26 -22.11
C GLU A 231 -2.45 9.28 -21.84
N PHE A 232 -1.56 9.01 -20.90
CA PHE A 232 -0.59 9.99 -20.39
C PHE A 232 0.35 10.55 -21.46
N GLU A 233 0.83 9.71 -22.37
CA GLU A 233 1.73 10.17 -23.44
C GLU A 233 1.01 11.06 -24.47
N ALA A 234 -0.25 10.76 -24.77
CA ALA A 234 -1.06 11.63 -25.62
C ALA A 234 -1.32 13.00 -24.96
N LEU A 235 -1.51 13.02 -23.63
CA LEU A 235 -1.63 14.27 -22.87
C LEU A 235 -0.33 15.08 -22.89
N LYS A 236 0.83 14.44 -22.82
CA LYS A 236 2.12 15.12 -22.98
C LYS A 236 2.27 15.78 -24.35
N GLN A 237 1.85 15.09 -25.41
CA GLN A 237 1.87 15.62 -26.77
C GLN A 237 0.91 16.81 -26.94
N ALA A 238 -0.25 16.79 -26.28
CA ALA A 238 -1.21 17.90 -26.31
C ALA A 238 -0.75 19.13 -25.52
N GLY A 239 0.26 19.00 -24.66
CA GLY A 239 0.83 20.07 -23.89
C GLY A 239 0.26 20.20 -22.46
N LEU A 240 1.05 20.80 -21.58
CA LEU A 240 0.73 20.92 -20.16
C LEU A 240 -0.52 21.79 -19.92
N ASP A 241 -0.72 22.84 -20.73
CA ASP A 241 -1.86 23.73 -20.58
C ASP A 241 -3.19 23.06 -20.94
N ALA A 242 -3.19 22.17 -21.93
CA ALA A 242 -4.35 21.33 -22.24
C ALA A 242 -4.73 20.43 -21.04
N LEU A 243 -3.74 19.87 -20.37
CA LEU A 243 -3.96 19.07 -19.15
C LEU A 243 -4.48 19.93 -17.99
N LYS A 244 -3.91 21.13 -17.75
CA LYS A 244 -4.39 22.08 -16.72
C LYS A 244 -5.84 22.48 -16.91
N ASN A 245 -6.22 22.85 -18.14
CA ASN A 245 -7.60 23.21 -18.48
C ASN A 245 -8.56 22.05 -18.18
N ARG A 246 -8.17 20.84 -18.58
CA ARG A 246 -8.96 19.64 -18.35
C ARG A 246 -9.06 19.24 -16.86
N MET A 247 -8.03 19.53 -16.06
CA MET A 247 -8.07 19.36 -14.61
C MET A 247 -9.02 20.36 -13.97
N ALA A 248 -8.99 21.61 -14.39
CA ALA A 248 -9.81 22.69 -13.86
C ALA A 248 -11.32 22.50 -14.10
N GLU A 249 -11.73 21.72 -15.10
CA GLU A 249 -13.13 21.36 -15.32
C GLU A 249 -13.75 20.55 -14.16
N VAL A 250 -12.90 19.90 -13.36
CA VAL A 250 -13.34 18.96 -12.31
C VAL A 250 -12.77 19.31 -10.94
N ALA A 251 -11.67 20.08 -10.94
CA ALA A 251 -11.01 20.47 -9.71
C ALA A 251 -11.87 21.49 -8.93
N PRO A 252 -11.80 21.48 -7.59
CA PRO A 252 -12.37 22.55 -6.78
C PRO A 252 -11.54 23.85 -6.85
N PHE A 253 -10.49 23.86 -7.66
CA PHE A 253 -9.56 24.97 -7.82
C PHE A 253 -9.76 25.66 -9.17
N SER A 254 -9.55 26.95 -9.20
CA SER A 254 -9.59 27.73 -10.44
C SER A 254 -8.45 27.35 -11.40
N VAL A 255 -8.60 27.70 -12.69
CA VAL A 255 -7.52 27.54 -13.69
C VAL A 255 -6.25 28.28 -13.25
N ALA A 256 -6.38 29.43 -12.59
CA ALA A 256 -5.27 30.21 -12.08
C ALA A 256 -4.44 29.42 -11.04
N ARG A 257 -5.07 28.58 -10.22
CA ARG A 257 -4.37 27.69 -9.28
C ARG A 257 -3.55 26.64 -10.01
N MET A 258 -4.00 26.16 -11.14
CA MET A 258 -3.26 25.20 -11.96
C MET A 258 -2.02 25.81 -12.62
N ALA A 259 -1.86 27.14 -12.62
CA ALA A 259 -0.64 27.82 -13.09
C ALA A 259 0.61 27.49 -12.24
N GLN A 260 0.44 26.99 -11.02
CA GLN A 260 1.55 26.47 -10.20
C GLN A 260 2.25 25.26 -10.86
N LEU A 261 1.56 24.52 -11.72
CA LEU A 261 2.13 23.42 -12.50
C LEU A 261 2.83 23.98 -13.72
N GLN A 262 4.16 24.10 -13.65
CA GLN A 262 4.97 24.70 -14.73
C GLN A 262 5.66 23.63 -15.58
N GLU A 263 5.94 22.47 -15.02
CA GLU A 263 6.74 21.43 -15.63
C GLU A 263 6.14 20.03 -15.45
N TRP A 264 6.39 19.16 -16.42
CA TRP A 264 5.95 17.76 -16.36
C TRP A 264 6.58 16.97 -15.20
N GLN A 265 7.75 17.38 -14.72
CA GLN A 265 8.45 16.78 -13.59
C GLN A 265 7.66 16.92 -12.27
N GLN A 266 6.78 17.91 -12.17
CA GLN A 266 5.87 18.10 -11.02
C GLN A 266 4.72 17.09 -11.01
N LEU A 267 4.55 16.32 -12.11
CA LEU A 267 3.50 15.35 -12.29
C LEU A 267 4.03 13.93 -12.21
N SER A 268 3.47 13.11 -11.34
CA SER A 268 3.83 11.69 -11.19
C SER A 268 2.71 10.78 -11.66
N LEU A 269 3.00 9.92 -12.64
CA LEU A 269 2.04 8.95 -13.16
C LEU A 269 1.99 7.69 -12.28
N LEU A 270 0.86 7.45 -11.64
CA LEU A 270 0.54 6.16 -11.06
C LEU A 270 -0.21 5.29 -12.09
N SER A 271 0.52 4.43 -12.77
CA SER A 271 -0.08 3.43 -13.64
C SER A 271 -0.71 2.32 -12.79
N ILE A 272 -2.05 2.29 -12.78
CA ILE A 272 -2.80 1.31 -11.98
C ILE A 272 -2.68 -0.07 -12.62
N ARG A 273 -2.36 -1.05 -11.80
CA ARG A 273 -2.33 -2.46 -12.16
C ARG A 273 -3.08 -3.25 -11.11
N ILE A 274 -3.96 -4.12 -11.55
CA ILE A 274 -4.66 -5.07 -10.68
C ILE A 274 -4.26 -6.46 -11.15
N ASP A 275 -3.47 -7.14 -10.36
CA ASP A 275 -3.06 -8.52 -10.65
C ASP A 275 -2.95 -9.32 -9.33
N ARG A 276 -2.83 -10.63 -9.47
CA ARG A 276 -2.64 -11.53 -8.34
C ARG A 276 -1.93 -12.78 -8.80
N LEU A 277 -0.94 -13.25 -8.02
CA LEU A 277 -0.30 -14.53 -8.21
C LEU A 277 -1.28 -15.68 -7.99
N GLU A 278 -1.16 -16.74 -8.76
CA GLU A 278 -1.90 -17.99 -8.55
C GLU A 278 -1.34 -18.74 -7.34
N LYS A 279 -0.01 -18.91 -7.31
CA LYS A 279 0.75 -19.36 -6.16
C LYS A 279 1.68 -18.25 -5.71
N TRP A 280 1.66 -17.94 -4.42
CA TRP A 280 2.47 -16.85 -3.87
C TRP A 280 3.88 -17.31 -3.52
N MET A 281 4.13 -18.62 -3.54
CA MET A 281 5.36 -19.22 -3.04
C MET A 281 5.91 -20.33 -3.95
N LYS A 282 7.18 -20.61 -3.73
CA LYS A 282 7.91 -21.85 -4.05
C LYS A 282 8.79 -22.23 -2.86
N PRO A 283 9.42 -23.42 -2.84
CA PRO A 283 10.37 -23.74 -1.77
C PRO A 283 11.43 -22.65 -1.58
N GLY A 284 11.55 -22.13 -0.37
CA GLY A 284 12.47 -21.07 0.01
C GLY A 284 12.03 -19.63 -0.35
N VAL A 285 10.90 -19.39 -1.02
CA VAL A 285 10.44 -18.04 -1.37
C VAL A 285 8.94 -17.86 -1.20
N LEU A 286 8.53 -16.68 -0.68
CA LEU A 286 7.13 -16.23 -0.58
C LEU A 286 7.03 -14.77 -1.00
N CYS A 287 6.08 -14.42 -1.88
CA CYS A 287 5.72 -13.03 -2.19
C CYS A 287 4.54 -12.57 -1.34
N ILE A 288 4.58 -11.31 -0.85
CA ILE A 288 3.53 -10.65 -0.07
C ILE A 288 3.29 -9.22 -0.56
N GLY A 289 2.17 -8.62 -0.17
CA GLY A 289 1.78 -7.28 -0.57
C GLY A 289 1.65 -7.14 -2.09
N ASP A 290 2.03 -6.00 -2.65
CA ASP A 290 1.92 -5.73 -4.09
C ASP A 290 2.78 -6.68 -4.97
N ALA A 291 3.77 -7.38 -4.41
CA ALA A 291 4.52 -8.42 -5.12
C ALA A 291 3.66 -9.66 -5.39
N ALA A 292 2.73 -9.98 -4.49
CA ALA A 292 1.78 -11.08 -4.66
C ALA A 292 0.48 -10.63 -5.33
N HIS A 293 -0.02 -9.41 -5.04
CA HIS A 293 -1.33 -8.93 -5.47
C HIS A 293 -1.41 -7.40 -5.54
N ALA A 294 -1.02 -6.84 -6.64
CA ALA A 294 -1.21 -5.42 -6.89
C ALA A 294 -2.70 -5.08 -7.01
N MET A 295 -3.09 -3.88 -6.53
CA MET A 295 -4.49 -3.46 -6.53
C MET A 295 -4.67 -1.99 -6.87
N SER A 296 -5.94 -1.61 -7.07
CA SER A 296 -6.33 -0.23 -7.32
C SER A 296 -6.09 0.64 -6.09
N PRO A 297 -5.72 1.94 -6.25
CA PRO A 297 -5.63 2.87 -5.13
C PRO A 297 -7.00 3.24 -4.52
N ILE A 298 -8.11 2.80 -5.10
CA ILE A 298 -9.46 3.08 -4.61
C ILE A 298 -9.59 2.61 -3.16
N GLY A 299 -9.95 3.55 -2.28
CA GLY A 299 -10.13 3.32 -0.85
C GLY A 299 -8.83 3.30 -0.04
N GLY A 300 -7.64 3.46 -0.67
CA GLY A 300 -6.35 3.50 0.04
C GLY A 300 -5.97 2.20 0.75
N VAL A 301 -6.53 1.05 0.36
CA VAL A 301 -6.43 -0.21 1.12
C VAL A 301 -5.14 -1.00 0.90
N GLY A 302 -4.32 -0.65 -0.11
CA GLY A 302 -3.15 -1.44 -0.52
C GLY A 302 -2.11 -1.60 0.61
N VAL A 303 -1.74 -0.51 1.26
CA VAL A 303 -0.80 -0.51 2.40
C VAL A 303 -1.33 -1.40 3.52
N ASN A 304 -2.62 -1.28 3.83
CA ASN A 304 -3.23 -2.00 4.94
C ASN A 304 -3.32 -3.50 4.68
N LEU A 305 -3.57 -3.93 3.42
CA LEU A 305 -3.48 -5.33 3.06
C LEU A 305 -2.05 -5.86 3.16
N ALA A 306 -1.07 -5.08 2.70
CA ALA A 306 0.34 -5.43 2.77
C ALA A 306 0.83 -5.61 4.22
N ILE A 307 0.42 -4.73 5.12
CA ILE A 307 0.67 -4.87 6.57
C ILE A 307 0.03 -6.15 7.13
N GLN A 308 -1.20 -6.44 6.76
CA GLN A 308 -1.87 -7.65 7.22
C GLN A 308 -1.26 -8.94 6.66
N ASP A 309 -0.72 -8.90 5.43
CA ASP A 309 0.06 -10.02 4.90
C ASP A 309 1.34 -10.25 5.71
N ALA A 310 2.02 -9.18 6.11
CA ALA A 310 3.19 -9.25 6.98
C ALA A 310 2.85 -9.87 8.35
N VAL A 311 1.73 -9.44 8.96
CA VAL A 311 1.26 -10.02 10.23
C VAL A 311 0.91 -11.49 10.07
N ALA A 312 0.19 -11.87 9.02
CA ALA A 312 -0.11 -13.27 8.75
C ALA A 312 1.17 -14.08 8.53
N SER A 313 2.13 -13.55 7.77
CA SER A 313 3.43 -14.20 7.55
C SER A 313 4.18 -14.42 8.87
N ALA A 314 4.27 -13.40 9.71
CA ALA A 314 4.89 -13.54 11.03
C ALA A 314 4.17 -14.60 11.88
N ASN A 315 2.84 -14.60 11.90
CA ASN A 315 2.02 -15.54 12.68
C ASN A 315 2.24 -17.01 12.28
N TYR A 316 2.50 -17.29 11.00
CA TYR A 316 2.68 -18.66 10.50
C TYR A 316 4.15 -19.07 10.42
N LEU A 317 5.08 -18.13 10.22
CA LEU A 317 6.46 -18.47 9.86
C LEU A 317 7.45 -18.31 11.01
N THR A 318 7.15 -17.52 12.05
CA THR A 318 8.09 -17.27 13.16
C THR A 318 8.54 -18.56 13.82
N ARG A 319 7.63 -19.41 14.29
CA ARG A 319 7.99 -20.68 14.97
C ARG A 319 8.74 -21.66 14.07
N PRO A 320 8.28 -21.95 12.82
CA PRO A 320 9.04 -22.77 11.90
C PRO A 320 10.47 -22.27 11.64
N LEU A 321 10.66 -20.96 11.50
CA LEU A 321 11.99 -20.36 11.33
C LEU A 321 12.84 -20.52 12.58
N GLN A 322 12.31 -20.26 13.78
CA GLN A 322 13.02 -20.43 15.05
C GLN A 322 13.49 -21.88 15.26
N ASN A 323 12.69 -22.85 14.84
CA ASN A 323 12.96 -24.27 15.02
C ASN A 323 13.74 -24.89 13.85
N GLY A 324 14.01 -24.15 12.77
CA GLY A 324 14.64 -24.71 11.57
C GLY A 324 13.77 -25.75 10.83
N THR A 325 12.44 -25.71 11.01
CA THR A 325 11.49 -26.70 10.47
C THR A 325 10.57 -26.13 9.40
N LEU A 326 10.99 -25.03 8.75
CA LEU A 326 10.19 -24.36 7.73
C LEU A 326 9.89 -25.30 6.55
N THR A 327 8.61 -25.41 6.20
CA THR A 327 8.12 -26.23 5.10
C THR A 327 7.35 -25.40 4.08
N LEU A 328 7.16 -25.93 2.87
CA LEU A 328 6.32 -25.30 1.85
C LEU A 328 4.86 -25.10 2.35
N ARG A 329 4.37 -26.02 3.19
CA ARG A 329 3.02 -25.95 3.78
C ARG A 329 2.85 -24.71 4.67
N ASP A 330 3.89 -24.28 5.36
CA ASP A 330 3.84 -23.07 6.19
C ASP A 330 3.63 -21.84 5.31
N LEU A 331 4.32 -21.76 4.17
CA LEU A 331 4.14 -20.70 3.18
C LEU A 331 2.73 -20.73 2.56
N GLU A 332 2.23 -21.93 2.24
CA GLU A 332 0.86 -22.10 1.71
C GLU A 332 -0.20 -21.64 2.73
N ASN A 333 0.03 -21.82 4.03
CA ASN A 333 -0.88 -21.36 5.07
C ASN A 333 -1.04 -19.83 5.05
N VAL A 334 0.04 -19.08 4.79
CA VAL A 334 -0.02 -17.63 4.62
C VAL A 334 -0.93 -17.26 3.44
N GLN A 335 -0.72 -17.86 2.26
CA GLN A 335 -1.58 -17.62 1.11
C GLN A 335 -3.03 -17.98 1.41
N ARG A 336 -3.29 -19.15 1.95
CA ARG A 336 -4.65 -19.64 2.28
C ARG A 336 -5.37 -18.67 3.21
N ARG A 337 -4.66 -18.11 4.17
CA ARG A 337 -5.21 -17.11 5.10
C ARG A 337 -5.54 -15.80 4.40
N ARG A 338 -4.64 -15.31 3.51
CA ARG A 338 -4.72 -13.98 2.93
C ARG A 338 -5.44 -13.91 1.57
N GLN A 339 -5.61 -15.04 0.90
CA GLN A 339 -6.20 -15.08 -0.45
C GLN A 339 -7.63 -14.54 -0.48
N PHE A 340 -8.50 -14.94 0.46
CA PHE A 340 -9.89 -14.46 0.49
C PHE A 340 -9.99 -12.95 0.69
N PRO A 341 -9.34 -12.32 1.69
CA PRO A 341 -9.31 -10.87 1.83
C PRO A 341 -8.85 -10.13 0.56
N THR A 342 -7.81 -10.63 -0.08
CA THR A 342 -7.27 -10.08 -1.32
C THR A 342 -8.27 -10.17 -2.47
N VAL A 343 -8.85 -11.35 -2.71
CA VAL A 343 -9.84 -11.59 -3.78
C VAL A 343 -11.08 -10.72 -3.59
N ALA A 344 -11.61 -10.67 -2.36
CA ALA A 344 -12.80 -9.89 -2.05
C ALA A 344 -12.57 -8.39 -2.25
N THR A 345 -11.40 -7.87 -1.80
CA THR A 345 -11.05 -6.46 -1.98
C THR A 345 -10.88 -6.11 -3.47
N GLN A 346 -10.11 -6.91 -4.22
CA GLN A 346 -9.92 -6.68 -5.66
C GLN A 346 -11.23 -6.76 -6.42
N PHE A 347 -12.12 -7.72 -6.09
CA PHE A 347 -13.44 -7.85 -6.70
C PHE A 347 -14.28 -6.58 -6.52
N LEU A 348 -14.34 -6.04 -5.29
CA LEU A 348 -15.04 -4.79 -5.02
C LEU A 348 -14.44 -3.62 -5.82
N GLN A 349 -13.11 -3.48 -5.83
CA GLN A 349 -12.42 -2.43 -6.57
C GLN A 349 -12.67 -2.52 -8.09
N ILE A 350 -12.64 -3.73 -8.67
CA ILE A 350 -12.94 -3.97 -10.08
C ILE A 350 -14.40 -3.59 -10.38
N LYS A 351 -15.35 -4.00 -9.54
CA LYS A 351 -16.77 -3.63 -9.67
C LYS A 351 -16.98 -2.12 -9.61
N MET A 352 -16.30 -1.42 -8.70
CA MET A 352 -16.36 0.04 -8.58
C MET A 352 -15.72 0.75 -9.77
N SER A 353 -14.69 0.16 -10.38
CA SER A 353 -13.95 0.72 -11.52
C SER A 353 -14.61 0.43 -12.87
N SER A 354 -15.26 -0.74 -13.01
CA SER A 354 -15.77 -1.27 -14.27
C SER A 354 -17.12 -0.72 -14.71
N GLY A 355 -17.52 0.46 -14.24
CA GLY A 355 -18.79 1.09 -14.58
C GLY A 355 -19.05 1.11 -16.10
N LYS A 356 -19.60 0.00 -16.64
CA LYS A 356 -20.07 -0.18 -18.02
C LYS A 356 -21.36 0.60 -18.32
N ARG A 357 -21.81 1.46 -17.39
CA ARG A 357 -22.99 2.30 -17.62
C ARG A 357 -22.57 3.59 -18.32
N PRO A 358 -23.33 4.05 -19.34
CA PRO A 358 -23.20 5.40 -19.85
C PRO A 358 -23.33 6.36 -18.65
N ARG A 359 -22.36 7.22 -18.48
CA ARG A 359 -22.26 8.11 -17.30
C ARG A 359 -23.28 9.27 -17.28
N THR A 360 -24.23 9.25 -18.17
CA THR A 360 -25.41 10.13 -18.17
C THR A 360 -26.39 9.83 -17.04
N THR A 361 -26.32 8.63 -16.44
CA THR A 361 -27.18 8.29 -15.29
C THR A 361 -26.35 8.37 -14.00
N PRO A 362 -26.72 9.23 -13.02
CA PRO A 362 -26.05 9.29 -11.72
C PRO A 362 -26.01 7.90 -11.07
N SER A 363 -24.87 7.54 -10.48
CA SER A 363 -24.78 6.30 -9.72
C SER A 363 -25.81 6.33 -8.60
N LYS A 364 -26.67 5.31 -8.51
CA LYS A 364 -27.65 5.18 -7.41
C LYS A 364 -26.99 4.90 -6.06
N VAL A 365 -25.73 4.53 -6.04
CA VAL A 365 -24.99 4.16 -4.79
C VAL A 365 -24.89 5.33 -3.82
N PRO A 366 -24.44 6.55 -4.22
CA PRO A 366 -24.44 7.71 -3.31
C PRO A 366 -25.83 8.05 -2.77
N GLN A 367 -26.85 8.03 -3.61
CA GLN A 367 -28.24 8.28 -3.21
C GLN A 367 -28.74 7.22 -2.22
N LEU A 368 -28.37 5.93 -2.43
CA LEU A 368 -28.73 4.85 -1.55
C LEU A 368 -28.05 5.00 -0.19
N ILE A 369 -26.77 5.38 -0.18
CA ILE A 369 -26.01 5.64 1.07
C ILE A 369 -26.60 6.83 1.83
N SER A 370 -27.00 7.89 1.13
CA SER A 370 -27.66 9.06 1.72
C SER A 370 -29.00 8.66 2.34
N ARG A 371 -29.80 7.82 1.63
CA ARG A 371 -31.12 7.37 2.08
C ARG A 371 -31.07 6.38 3.26
N TYR A 372 -30.00 5.56 3.32
CA TYR A 372 -29.86 4.52 4.34
C TYR A 372 -28.54 4.70 5.12
N PRO A 373 -28.55 5.50 6.20
CA PRO A 373 -27.33 5.85 6.94
C PRO A 373 -26.53 4.66 7.47
N PHE A 374 -27.14 3.49 7.69
CA PHE A 374 -26.40 2.29 8.13
C PHE A 374 -25.39 1.80 7.09
N LEU A 375 -25.64 2.07 5.79
CA LEU A 375 -24.73 1.66 4.71
C LEU A 375 -23.37 2.36 4.83
N ARG A 376 -23.32 3.63 5.27
CA ARG A 376 -22.05 4.35 5.47
C ARG A 376 -21.17 3.68 6.53
N HIS A 377 -21.78 3.12 7.60
CA HIS A 377 -21.03 2.38 8.62
C HIS A 377 -20.57 1.00 8.10
N LEU A 378 -21.39 0.33 7.26
CA LEU A 378 -20.97 -0.91 6.60
C LEU A 378 -19.78 -0.67 5.67
N PHE A 379 -19.81 0.40 4.85
CA PHE A 379 -18.67 0.79 4.03
C PHE A 379 -17.48 1.21 4.88
N GLY A 380 -17.70 1.95 5.97
CA GLY A 380 -16.68 2.28 6.97
C GLY A 380 -16.00 1.02 7.52
N ARG A 381 -16.78 -0.02 7.85
CA ARG A 381 -16.24 -1.29 8.31
C ARG A 381 -15.41 -2.01 7.22
N LEU A 382 -15.91 -2.06 6.00
CA LEU A 382 -15.22 -2.71 4.89
C LEU A 382 -13.90 -2.00 4.53
N ILE A 383 -13.88 -0.68 4.54
CA ILE A 383 -12.69 0.11 4.27
C ILE A 383 -11.73 0.10 5.47
N GLY A 384 -12.25 0.39 6.67
CA GLY A 384 -11.42 0.56 7.87
C GLY A 384 -10.84 -0.73 8.44
N MET A 385 -11.60 -1.84 8.39
CA MET A 385 -11.16 -3.13 8.91
C MET A 385 -10.77 -4.14 7.82
N GLY A 386 -11.36 -4.03 6.63
CA GLY A 386 -11.20 -5.02 5.58
C GLY A 386 -11.92 -6.34 5.86
N PHE A 387 -11.52 -7.37 5.11
CA PHE A 387 -11.99 -8.74 5.28
C PHE A 387 -11.01 -9.53 6.13
N ARG A 388 -11.48 -10.24 7.16
CA ARG A 388 -10.69 -11.10 8.04
C ARG A 388 -9.41 -10.39 8.54
N PRO A 389 -9.50 -9.30 9.31
CA PRO A 389 -8.34 -8.57 9.81
C PRO A 389 -7.43 -9.49 10.62
N GLU A 390 -6.12 -9.26 10.49
CA GLU A 390 -5.09 -9.98 11.22
C GLU A 390 -4.82 -9.32 12.58
N ARG A 391 -4.33 -10.14 13.51
CA ARG A 391 -3.80 -9.71 14.81
C ARG A 391 -2.43 -10.31 15.00
N PRO A 392 -1.42 -9.54 15.41
CA PRO A 392 -0.11 -10.11 15.75
C PRO A 392 -0.24 -11.09 16.90
N ARG A 393 0.34 -12.28 16.77
CA ARG A 393 0.49 -13.21 17.88
C ARG A 393 1.73 -12.81 18.66
N LEU A 394 1.53 -12.30 19.86
CA LEU A 394 2.63 -11.94 20.74
C LEU A 394 3.16 -13.20 21.43
N ALA A 395 4.48 -13.22 21.72
CA ALA A 395 5.09 -14.33 22.45
C ALA A 395 4.39 -14.50 23.81
N GLY A 396 3.79 -15.68 24.06
CA GLY A 396 3.06 -15.99 25.30
C GLY A 396 1.55 -16.22 25.12
N GLU A 397 0.93 -15.82 24.02
CA GLU A 397 -0.48 -16.17 23.74
C GLU A 397 -0.58 -17.63 23.27
N LYS A 398 -1.25 -18.46 24.08
CA LYS A 398 -1.60 -19.84 23.71
C LYS A 398 -2.65 -19.79 22.58
N THR A 399 -2.45 -20.64 21.57
CA THR A 399 -3.38 -20.91 20.46
C THR A 399 -4.73 -21.41 20.95
#